data_11fa9cbf599be2374b02c16e5b48bf22
#
_entry.id   11fa9cbf599be2374b02c16e5b48bf22
#
_cell.length_a   1.000
_cell.length_b   1.000
_cell.length_c   1.000
_cell.angle_alpha   90.00
_cell.angle_beta   90.00
_cell.angle_gamma   90.00
#
_symmetry.space_group_name_H-M   'P 1'
#
loop_
_entity.id
_entity.type
_entity.pdbx_description
1 polymer ?
#
loop_
_entity_poly.entity_id
_entity_poly.type
_entity_poly.pdbx_seq_one_letter_code
_entity_poly.pdbx_strand_id
1 'polypeptide(L)'
;MILATGAALSINIPQLVRKTAAVYQLISLPTVESELAEKLDPIEQGIWGIDESGNVHDLGIRSALLLNASNRNDLTRFGNRIYVSGAVSDNLLEQLRLSDDKICLIIRDFTRMFALPEAVDRFLQSKHEIKSLYGGKLLAVTINPVAPSGYKLKSEVLRREMEKALGIPVYDVRGLNTLEC
;
A
#
# COMPACT_ATOMS: atom_id res chain seq x y z
N MET A 1 10.31 8.61 -6.14
CA MET A 1 10.12 7.18 -6.42
C MET A 1 9.50 6.99 -7.79
N ILE A 2 9.83 5.94 -8.49
CA ILE A 2 9.28 5.57 -9.80
C ILE A 2 8.48 4.28 -9.64
N LEU A 3 7.22 4.30 -10.05
CA LEU A 3 6.38 3.11 -10.08
C LEU A 3 6.49 2.46 -11.45
N ALA A 4 6.87 1.18 -11.50
CA ALA A 4 6.91 0.40 -12.74
C ALA A 4 5.61 -0.42 -12.87
N THR A 5 4.98 -0.32 -14.03
CA THR A 5 3.78 -1.11 -14.36
C THR A 5 4.02 -1.91 -15.63
N GLY A 6 3.40 -3.08 -15.69
CA GLY A 6 3.47 -3.95 -16.84
C GLY A 6 2.09 -4.34 -17.37
N ALA A 7 2.02 -4.70 -18.64
CA ALA A 7 0.83 -5.31 -19.21
C ALA A 7 0.71 -6.77 -18.76
N ALA A 8 -0.39 -7.13 -18.12
CA ALA A 8 -0.71 -8.50 -17.77
C ALA A 8 -1.74 -9.08 -18.75
N LEU A 9 -1.76 -10.40 -18.85
CA LEU A 9 -2.77 -11.13 -19.62
C LEU A 9 -4.18 -10.70 -19.20
N SER A 10 -5.06 -10.46 -20.16
CA SER A 10 -6.47 -10.09 -19.98
C SER A 10 -6.75 -8.76 -19.27
N ILE A 11 -5.74 -7.97 -18.92
CA ILE A 11 -5.95 -6.64 -18.36
C ILE A 11 -6.11 -5.63 -19.52
N ASN A 12 -7.21 -4.90 -19.51
CA ASN A 12 -7.38 -3.76 -20.40
C ASN A 12 -6.81 -2.47 -19.81
N ILE A 13 -6.62 -1.44 -20.64
CA ILE A 13 -6.06 -0.15 -20.22
C ILE A 13 -6.81 0.45 -19.02
N PRO A 14 -8.16 0.56 -19.01
CA PRO A 14 -8.87 1.09 -17.87
C PRO A 14 -8.65 0.33 -16.56
N GLN A 15 -8.54 -0.99 -16.60
CA GLN A 15 -8.24 -1.79 -15.41
C GLN A 15 -6.82 -1.55 -14.89
N LEU A 16 -5.84 -1.47 -15.79
CA LEU A 16 -4.46 -1.20 -15.43
C LEU A 16 -4.31 0.20 -14.82
N VAL A 17 -4.96 1.20 -15.42
CA VAL A 17 -4.99 2.57 -14.89
C VAL A 17 -5.59 2.62 -13.48
N ARG A 18 -6.74 1.94 -13.25
CA ARG A 18 -7.35 1.89 -11.91
C ARG A 18 -6.45 1.24 -10.88
N LYS A 19 -5.80 0.11 -11.22
CA LYS A 19 -4.87 -0.56 -10.31
C LYS A 19 -3.67 0.31 -9.97
N THR A 20 -3.13 1.02 -10.95
CA THR A 20 -2.02 1.96 -10.74
C THR A 20 -2.45 3.14 -9.86
N ALA A 21 -3.66 3.68 -10.06
CA ALA A 21 -4.20 4.75 -9.24
C ALA A 21 -4.41 4.31 -7.78
N ALA A 22 -4.87 3.07 -7.54
CA ALA A 22 -5.01 2.52 -6.19
C ALA A 22 -3.63 2.41 -5.49
N VAL A 23 -2.59 1.93 -6.19
CA VAL A 23 -1.22 1.92 -5.65
C VAL A 23 -0.72 3.35 -5.38
N TYR A 24 -1.06 4.31 -6.24
CA TYR A 24 -0.71 5.72 -6.03
C TYR A 24 -1.32 6.29 -4.75
N GLN A 25 -2.56 5.93 -4.40
CA GLN A 25 -3.17 6.33 -3.13
C GLN A 25 -2.37 5.83 -1.93
N LEU A 26 -1.83 4.59 -2.00
CA LEU A 26 -0.99 4.04 -0.95
C LEU A 26 0.35 4.78 -0.78
N ILE A 27 0.92 5.30 -1.87
CA ILE A 27 2.15 6.09 -1.82
C ILE A 27 1.92 7.44 -1.14
N SER A 28 0.71 7.99 -1.28
CA SER A 28 0.30 9.28 -0.74
C SER A 28 -0.38 9.18 0.63
N LEU A 29 -0.22 8.05 1.34
CA LEU A 29 -0.78 7.89 2.68
C LEU A 29 -0.32 9.01 3.63
N PRO A 30 -1.22 9.50 4.49
CA PRO A 30 -0.83 10.44 5.54
C PRO A 30 0.20 9.80 6.46
N THR A 31 1.14 10.61 6.96
CA THR A 31 2.14 10.15 7.92
C THR A 31 1.61 10.26 9.35
N VAL A 32 2.20 9.47 10.24
CA VAL A 32 2.03 9.64 11.68
C VAL A 32 2.84 10.85 12.17
N GLU A 33 2.56 11.28 13.38
CA GLU A 33 3.31 12.33 14.06
C GLU A 33 4.78 11.90 14.27
N SER A 34 5.74 12.87 14.20
CA SER A 34 7.18 12.59 14.27
C SER A 34 7.59 11.83 15.53
N GLU A 35 7.03 12.19 16.69
CA GLU A 35 7.29 11.50 17.97
C GLU A 35 6.91 10.02 17.93
N LEU A 36 5.78 9.71 17.33
CA LEU A 36 5.33 8.32 17.18
C LEU A 36 6.19 7.58 16.14
N ALA A 37 6.56 8.25 15.04
CA ALA A 37 7.44 7.67 14.04
C ALA A 37 8.79 7.27 14.65
N GLU A 38 9.41 8.11 15.47
CA GLU A 38 10.68 7.83 16.17
C GLU A 38 10.59 6.61 17.10
N LYS A 39 9.45 6.42 17.77
CA LYS A 39 9.20 5.23 18.61
C LYS A 39 9.03 3.94 17.82
N LEU A 40 8.42 4.03 16.64
CA LEU A 40 8.06 2.88 15.81
C LEU A 40 9.17 2.47 14.83
N ASP A 41 10.02 3.41 14.41
CA ASP A 41 11.08 3.17 13.41
C ASP A 41 12.06 2.04 13.79
N PRO A 42 12.55 1.93 15.04
CA PRO A 42 13.47 0.87 15.44
C PRO A 42 12.81 -0.52 15.50
N ILE A 43 11.50 -0.62 15.35
CA ILE A 43 10.79 -1.89 15.46
C ILE A 43 10.91 -2.68 14.16
N GLU A 44 11.66 -3.77 14.17
CA GLU A 44 11.95 -4.56 12.98
C GLU A 44 10.87 -5.59 12.63
N GLN A 45 10.23 -6.20 13.62
CA GLN A 45 9.27 -7.30 13.39
C GLN A 45 8.09 -7.27 14.35
N GLY A 46 6.92 -7.62 13.81
CA GLY A 46 5.73 -7.88 14.60
C GLY A 46 4.57 -6.92 14.36
N ILE A 47 3.53 -7.14 15.17
CA ILE A 47 2.34 -6.30 15.25
C ILE A 47 2.29 -5.71 16.65
N TRP A 48 2.05 -4.41 16.74
CA TRP A 48 2.16 -3.61 17.93
C TRP A 48 0.90 -2.78 18.11
N GLY A 49 0.34 -2.79 19.32
CA GLY A 49 -0.74 -1.89 19.70
C GLY A 49 -0.19 -0.56 20.20
N ILE A 50 -0.92 0.52 20.00
CA ILE A 50 -0.57 1.85 20.48
C ILE A 50 -1.74 2.39 21.28
N ASP A 51 -1.53 2.62 22.58
CA ASP A 51 -2.57 3.14 23.46
C ASP A 51 -2.86 4.63 23.22
N GLU A 52 -3.84 5.17 23.94
CA GLU A 52 -4.25 6.57 23.84
C GLU A 52 -3.13 7.54 24.26
N SER A 53 -2.25 7.11 25.16
CA SER A 53 -1.09 7.89 25.61
C SER A 53 0.11 7.82 24.67
N GLY A 54 0.02 7.04 23.57
CA GLY A 54 1.10 6.85 22.60
C GLY A 54 2.19 5.88 23.06
N ASN A 55 1.91 5.02 24.06
CA ASN A 55 2.80 3.93 24.41
C ASN A 55 2.63 2.77 23.45
N VAL A 56 3.74 2.09 23.14
CA VAL A 56 3.80 1.00 22.17
C VAL A 56 3.89 -0.33 22.89
N HIS A 57 2.99 -1.25 22.56
CA HIS A 57 2.84 -2.55 23.23
C HIS A 57 3.02 -3.68 22.23
N ASP A 58 3.93 -4.60 22.51
CA ASP A 58 4.11 -5.83 21.70
C ASP A 58 2.89 -6.75 21.87
N LEU A 59 2.22 -7.07 20.79
CA LEU A 59 1.08 -8.00 20.79
C LEU A 59 1.53 -9.48 20.76
N GLY A 60 2.83 -9.74 20.68
CA GLY A 60 3.37 -11.10 20.57
C GLY A 60 3.17 -11.76 19.20
N ILE A 61 2.64 -11.02 18.22
CA ILE A 61 2.37 -11.51 16.87
C ILE A 61 3.52 -11.11 15.96
N ARG A 62 4.32 -12.07 15.52
CA ARG A 62 5.53 -11.83 14.70
C ARG A 62 5.27 -11.73 13.20
N SER A 63 4.10 -12.19 12.74
CA SER A 63 3.75 -12.12 11.31
C SER A 63 2.25 -11.98 11.13
N ALA A 64 1.85 -11.07 10.26
CA ALA A 64 0.46 -10.91 9.85
C ALA A 64 -0.12 -12.14 9.13
N LEU A 65 0.75 -13.00 8.58
CA LEU A 65 0.34 -14.27 7.95
C LEU A 65 -0.13 -15.32 8.96
N LEU A 66 0.23 -15.18 10.24
CA LEU A 66 -0.15 -16.09 11.32
C LEU A 66 -1.47 -15.69 12.00
N LEU A 67 -2.10 -14.62 11.56
CA LEU A 67 -3.38 -14.18 12.10
C LEU A 67 -4.50 -15.16 11.74
N ASN A 68 -5.26 -15.49 12.76
CA ASN A 68 -6.49 -16.27 12.66
C ASN A 68 -7.61 -15.59 13.44
N ALA A 69 -8.83 -16.10 13.34
CA ALA A 69 -9.99 -15.51 14.02
C ALA A 69 -9.82 -15.41 15.54
N SER A 70 -9.02 -16.30 16.16
CA SER A 70 -8.79 -16.32 17.61
C SER A 70 -7.93 -15.15 18.09
N ASN A 71 -7.02 -14.64 17.25
CA ASN A 71 -6.09 -13.54 17.61
C ASN A 71 -6.69 -12.15 17.31
N ARG A 72 -7.87 -12.08 16.72
CA ARG A 72 -8.45 -10.78 16.32
C ARG A 72 -8.65 -9.84 17.50
N ASN A 73 -9.15 -10.35 18.62
CA ASN A 73 -9.37 -9.53 19.82
C ASN A 73 -8.07 -9.04 20.45
N ASP A 74 -6.96 -9.74 20.20
CA ASP A 74 -5.65 -9.34 20.69
C ASP A 74 -5.11 -8.12 19.91
N LEU A 75 -5.53 -7.91 18.66
CA LEU A 75 -5.07 -6.79 17.83
C LEU A 75 -5.49 -5.44 18.42
N THR A 76 -6.66 -5.35 19.03
CA THR A 76 -7.20 -4.11 19.61
C THR A 76 -7.06 -4.03 21.12
N ARG A 77 -6.32 -4.97 21.74
CA ARG A 77 -6.19 -5.07 23.21
C ARG A 77 -5.68 -3.80 23.88
N PHE A 78 -4.80 -3.05 23.21
CA PHE A 78 -4.19 -1.83 23.75
C PHE A 78 -4.72 -0.54 23.12
N GLY A 79 -5.68 -0.65 22.20
CA GLY A 79 -6.27 0.49 21.52
C GLY A 79 -6.56 0.20 20.06
N ASN A 80 -7.00 1.22 19.37
CA ASN A 80 -7.42 1.14 17.96
C ASN A 80 -6.32 1.56 16.98
N ARG A 81 -5.12 1.90 17.45
CA ARG A 81 -3.94 2.18 16.62
C ARG A 81 -3.03 0.95 16.61
N ILE A 82 -2.77 0.40 15.43
CA ILE A 82 -2.03 -0.85 15.25
C ILE A 82 -0.90 -0.60 14.28
N TYR A 83 0.34 -0.83 14.73
CA TYR A 83 1.51 -0.76 13.87
C TYR A 83 1.91 -2.16 13.39
N VAL A 84 2.15 -2.27 12.09
CA VAL A 84 2.65 -3.48 11.43
C VAL A 84 3.98 -3.16 10.74
N SER A 85 5.08 -3.65 11.30
CA SER A 85 6.42 -3.43 10.75
C SER A 85 6.69 -4.27 9.49
N GLY A 86 6.01 -5.40 9.36
CA GLY A 86 6.13 -6.35 8.25
C GLY A 86 5.13 -6.13 7.11
N ALA A 87 4.89 -7.21 6.37
CA ALA A 87 3.93 -7.22 5.26
C ALA A 87 2.48 -7.18 5.76
N VAL A 88 1.67 -6.34 5.13
CA VAL A 88 0.22 -6.27 5.32
C VAL A 88 -0.45 -7.07 4.21
N SER A 89 -1.18 -8.11 4.57
CA SER A 89 -1.91 -8.99 3.64
C SER A 89 -3.40 -8.69 3.61
N ASP A 90 -4.09 -9.24 2.60
CA ASP A 90 -5.56 -9.21 2.52
C ASP A 90 -6.21 -9.74 3.80
N ASN A 91 -5.68 -10.85 4.34
CA ASN A 91 -6.22 -11.46 5.55
C ASN A 91 -6.16 -10.50 6.75
N LEU A 92 -5.03 -9.80 6.94
CA LEU A 92 -4.91 -8.82 8.02
C LEU A 92 -5.95 -7.69 7.85
N LEU A 93 -6.06 -7.11 6.65
CA LEU A 93 -7.02 -6.04 6.38
C LEU A 93 -8.46 -6.50 6.66
N GLU A 94 -8.82 -7.71 6.23
CA GLU A 94 -10.16 -8.26 6.49
C GLU A 94 -10.41 -8.52 7.98
N GLN A 95 -9.42 -9.00 8.74
CA GLN A 95 -9.56 -9.19 10.19
C GLN A 95 -9.78 -7.85 10.92
N LEU A 96 -9.00 -6.83 10.55
CA LEU A 96 -9.13 -5.50 11.13
C LEU A 96 -10.43 -4.81 10.71
N ARG A 97 -10.88 -5.00 9.46
CA ARG A 97 -12.13 -4.43 8.94
C ARG A 97 -13.38 -4.87 9.70
N LEU A 98 -13.33 -6.05 10.30
CA LEU A 98 -14.43 -6.59 11.11
C LEU A 98 -14.49 -6.00 12.53
N SER A 99 -13.60 -5.09 12.89
CA SER A 99 -13.64 -4.41 14.18
C SER A 99 -14.82 -3.44 14.24
N ASP A 100 -15.48 -3.37 15.40
CA ASP A 100 -16.53 -2.40 15.69
C ASP A 100 -15.96 -0.99 15.91
N ASP A 101 -14.68 -0.88 16.30
CA ASP A 101 -13.99 0.38 16.48
C ASP A 101 -13.33 0.86 15.20
N LYS A 102 -13.15 2.19 15.07
CA LYS A 102 -12.36 2.77 14.00
C LYS A 102 -10.88 2.40 14.21
N ILE A 103 -10.32 1.59 13.31
CA ILE A 103 -8.92 1.21 13.34
C ILE A 103 -8.07 2.20 12.54
N CYS A 104 -6.95 2.62 13.13
CA CYS A 104 -5.85 3.29 12.43
C CYS A 104 -4.71 2.27 12.26
N LEU A 105 -4.60 1.73 11.06
CA LEU A 105 -3.50 0.86 10.69
C LEU A 105 -2.28 1.71 10.32
N ILE A 106 -1.17 1.48 11.00
CA ILE A 106 0.10 2.17 10.75
C ILE A 106 1.05 1.16 10.10
N ILE A 107 1.64 1.55 8.98
CA ILE A 107 2.64 0.76 8.24
C ILE A 107 3.94 1.55 8.13
N ARG A 108 5.06 0.88 7.90
CA ARG A 108 6.35 1.56 7.72
C ARG A 108 6.32 2.49 6.50
N ASP A 109 5.96 1.93 5.36
CA ASP A 109 5.76 2.63 4.10
C ASP A 109 4.86 1.78 3.17
N PHE A 110 4.45 2.33 2.02
CA PHE A 110 3.54 1.65 1.09
C PHE A 110 4.12 0.34 0.53
N THR A 111 5.44 0.12 0.54
CA THR A 111 6.07 -1.13 0.04
C THR A 111 5.77 -2.33 0.93
N ARG A 112 5.23 -2.09 2.14
CA ARG A 112 4.77 -3.13 3.05
C ARG A 112 3.35 -3.61 2.75
N MET A 113 2.64 -2.95 1.83
CA MET A 113 1.29 -3.33 1.44
C MET A 113 1.33 -4.42 0.36
N PHE A 114 1.11 -5.67 0.78
CA PHE A 114 1.02 -6.85 -0.09
C PHE A 114 -0.43 -7.27 -0.34
N ALA A 115 -1.37 -6.43 0.04
CA ALA A 115 -2.78 -6.65 -0.19
C ALA A 115 -3.19 -6.24 -1.61
N LEU A 116 -4.24 -6.88 -2.13
CA LEU A 116 -4.85 -6.47 -3.39
C LEU A 116 -5.50 -5.08 -3.25
N PRO A 117 -5.48 -4.25 -4.30
CA PRO A 117 -6.12 -2.93 -4.27
C PRO A 117 -7.55 -2.96 -3.78
N GLU A 118 -8.32 -3.97 -4.17
CA GLU A 118 -9.71 -4.15 -3.78
C GLU A 118 -9.89 -4.40 -2.26
N ALA A 119 -8.93 -5.07 -1.61
CA ALA A 119 -8.95 -5.27 -0.16
C ALA A 119 -8.63 -3.97 0.58
N VAL A 120 -7.67 -3.21 0.07
CA VAL A 120 -7.33 -1.88 0.60
C VAL A 120 -8.51 -0.93 0.46
N ASP A 121 -9.15 -0.89 -0.71
CA ASP A 121 -10.33 -0.05 -0.96
C ASP A 121 -11.47 -0.38 0.01
N ARG A 122 -11.78 -1.68 0.21
CA ARG A 122 -12.80 -2.08 1.19
C ARG A 122 -12.46 -1.66 2.61
N PHE A 123 -11.18 -1.73 2.99
CA PHE A 123 -10.72 -1.29 4.31
C PHE A 123 -10.90 0.22 4.49
N LEU A 124 -10.48 1.02 3.50
CA LEU A 124 -10.59 2.48 3.55
C LEU A 124 -12.03 3.00 3.41
N GLN A 125 -12.89 2.30 2.65
CA GLN A 125 -14.31 2.62 2.53
C GLN A 125 -15.11 2.28 3.80
N SER A 126 -14.56 1.44 4.67
CA SER A 126 -15.05 1.27 6.03
C SER A 126 -14.69 2.52 6.85
N LYS A 127 -14.92 2.51 8.12
CA LYS A 127 -14.54 3.63 9.01
C LYS A 127 -13.05 3.71 9.35
N HIS A 128 -12.22 2.84 8.76
CA HIS A 128 -10.81 2.66 9.10
C HIS A 128 -9.90 3.59 8.29
N GLU A 129 -8.66 3.74 8.75
CA GLU A 129 -7.65 4.54 8.06
C GLU A 129 -6.30 3.82 8.04
N ILE A 130 -5.45 4.21 7.08
CA ILE A 130 -4.07 3.74 6.98
C ILE A 130 -3.16 4.95 7.02
N LYS A 131 -2.12 4.89 7.87
CA LYS A 131 -1.04 5.87 7.93
C LYS A 131 0.30 5.19 7.71
N SER A 132 1.32 5.96 7.35
CA SER A 132 2.69 5.46 7.19
C SER A 132 3.66 6.20 8.10
N LEU A 133 4.79 5.55 8.46
CA LEU A 133 5.88 6.25 9.14
C LEU A 133 6.57 7.21 8.18
N TYR A 134 6.78 6.77 6.95
CA TYR A 134 7.48 7.53 5.92
C TYR A 134 6.54 7.88 4.79
N GLY A 135 6.43 9.17 4.53
CA GLY A 135 5.74 9.68 3.35
C GLY A 135 6.52 9.33 2.08
N GLY A 136 5.78 9.15 0.99
CA GLY A 136 6.35 8.97 -0.33
C GLY A 136 5.86 10.05 -1.29
N LYS A 137 6.74 10.48 -2.20
CA LYS A 137 6.35 11.30 -3.35
C LYS A 137 6.58 10.50 -4.62
N LEU A 138 5.52 10.29 -5.38
CA LEU A 138 5.65 9.70 -6.71
C LEU A 138 6.12 10.78 -7.68
N LEU A 139 7.25 10.53 -8.33
CA LEU A 139 7.85 11.46 -9.30
C LEU A 139 7.40 11.15 -10.71
N ALA A 140 7.31 9.87 -11.05
CA ALA A 140 6.93 9.39 -12.37
C ALA A 140 6.46 7.93 -12.30
N VAL A 141 5.81 7.48 -13.35
CA VAL A 141 5.47 6.08 -13.60
C VAL A 141 6.20 5.60 -14.83
N THR A 142 6.75 4.40 -14.79
CA THR A 142 7.25 3.73 -15.99
C THR A 142 6.29 2.59 -16.37
N ILE A 143 6.04 2.44 -17.66
CA ILE A 143 5.19 1.38 -18.20
C ILE A 143 6.00 0.44 -19.09
N ASN A 144 5.67 -0.85 -19.03
CA ASN A 144 6.04 -1.82 -20.05
C ASN A 144 4.76 -2.27 -20.77
N PRO A 145 4.49 -1.80 -21.99
CA PRO A 145 3.27 -2.13 -22.70
C PRO A 145 3.26 -3.55 -23.31
N VAL A 146 4.32 -4.34 -23.08
CA VAL A 146 4.44 -5.72 -23.57
C VAL A 146 4.44 -6.67 -22.37
N ALA A 147 3.43 -7.53 -22.32
CA ALA A 147 3.37 -8.61 -21.33
C ALA A 147 4.37 -9.73 -21.65
N PRO A 148 4.80 -10.54 -20.65
CA PRO A 148 5.66 -11.71 -20.88
C PRO A 148 5.08 -12.73 -21.88
N SER A 149 3.75 -12.79 -21.99
CA SER A 149 3.02 -13.61 -22.97
C SER A 149 3.07 -13.09 -24.40
N GLY A 150 3.68 -11.92 -24.63
CA GLY A 150 3.70 -11.25 -25.93
C GLY A 150 2.48 -10.37 -26.22
N TYR A 151 1.48 -10.32 -25.33
CA TYR A 151 0.36 -9.39 -25.46
C TYR A 151 0.87 -7.94 -25.41
N LYS A 152 0.36 -7.11 -26.34
CA LYS A 152 0.82 -5.72 -26.47
C LYS A 152 -0.34 -4.74 -26.27
N LEU A 153 -0.15 -3.77 -25.42
CA LEU A 153 -0.97 -2.57 -25.32
C LEU A 153 -0.39 -1.46 -26.21
N LYS A 154 -1.23 -0.57 -26.70
CA LYS A 154 -0.78 0.64 -27.40
C LYS A 154 -0.11 1.58 -26.39
N SER A 155 1.21 1.70 -26.43
CA SER A 155 2.03 2.47 -25.48
C SER A 155 1.52 3.90 -25.30
N GLU A 156 1.31 4.62 -26.39
CA GLU A 156 0.81 6.01 -26.39
C GLU A 156 -0.55 6.16 -25.67
N VAL A 157 -1.46 5.23 -25.91
CA VAL A 157 -2.80 5.26 -25.28
C VAL A 157 -2.67 4.98 -23.78
N LEU A 158 -1.90 3.95 -23.40
CA LEU A 158 -1.67 3.60 -22.01
C LEU A 158 -0.99 4.77 -21.25
N ARG A 159 0.04 5.36 -21.82
CA ARG A 159 0.76 6.50 -21.25
C ARG A 159 -0.19 7.67 -20.99
N ARG A 160 -0.93 8.09 -22.01
CA ARG A 160 -1.87 9.23 -21.92
C ARG A 160 -2.98 9.00 -20.89
N GLU A 161 -3.58 7.81 -20.85
CA GLU A 161 -4.64 7.51 -19.89
C GLU A 161 -4.09 7.47 -18.45
N MET A 162 -2.87 6.98 -18.23
CA MET A 162 -2.22 7.01 -16.93
C MET A 162 -1.82 8.44 -16.53
N GLU A 163 -1.23 9.23 -17.40
CA GLU A 163 -0.89 10.63 -17.14
C GLU A 163 -2.14 11.43 -16.74
N LYS A 164 -3.24 11.23 -17.48
CA LYS A 164 -4.53 11.87 -17.17
C LYS A 164 -5.08 11.47 -15.81
N ALA A 165 -4.95 10.19 -15.43
CA ALA A 165 -5.49 9.68 -14.17
C ALA A 165 -4.64 10.06 -12.95
N LEU A 166 -3.32 10.14 -13.12
CA LEU A 166 -2.37 10.32 -12.00
C LEU A 166 -1.85 11.75 -11.89
N GLY A 167 -1.92 12.55 -12.96
CA GLY A 167 -1.39 13.91 -12.99
C GLY A 167 0.14 13.99 -12.92
N ILE A 168 0.85 12.91 -13.26
CA ILE A 168 2.30 12.81 -13.20
C ILE A 168 2.86 12.21 -14.49
N PRO A 169 4.16 12.46 -14.82
CA PRO A 169 4.78 11.93 -16.03
C PRO A 169 4.77 10.40 -16.09
N VAL A 170 4.51 9.84 -17.26
CA VAL A 170 4.54 8.40 -17.54
C VAL A 170 5.47 8.11 -18.72
N TYR A 171 6.40 7.17 -18.56
CA TYR A 171 7.42 6.83 -19.55
C TYR A 171 7.33 5.36 -19.98
N ASP A 172 7.44 5.09 -21.29
CA ASP A 172 7.63 3.73 -21.79
C ASP A 172 9.09 3.31 -21.55
N VAL A 173 9.32 2.25 -20.79
CA VAL A 173 10.67 1.77 -20.47
C VAL A 173 11.50 1.42 -21.72
N ARG A 174 10.84 1.04 -22.82
CA ARG A 174 11.51 0.70 -24.08
C ARG A 174 11.95 1.93 -24.86
N GLY A 175 11.33 3.07 -24.61
CA GLY A 175 11.71 4.36 -25.21
C GLY A 175 12.82 5.07 -24.44
N LEU A 176 13.11 4.69 -23.20
CA LEU A 176 14.14 5.33 -22.38
C LEU A 176 15.57 5.12 -22.92
N ASN A 177 15.81 4.04 -23.68
CA ASN A 177 17.13 3.77 -24.29
C ASN A 177 17.44 4.67 -25.50
N THR A 178 16.51 5.53 -25.93
CA THR A 178 16.72 6.47 -27.05
C THR A 178 17.02 7.89 -26.59
N LEU A 179 17.05 8.13 -25.29
CA LEU A 179 17.56 9.38 -24.73
C LEU A 179 19.09 9.26 -24.68
N GLU A 180 19.75 9.59 -25.77
CA GLU A 180 21.20 9.81 -25.78
C GLU A 180 21.51 10.92 -24.76
N CYS A 181 22.45 10.63 -23.87
CA CYS A 181 23.02 11.59 -22.92
C CYS A 181 23.78 12.70 -23.65
#